data_0393f3d0c8d31f1546bbf560f576039b
#
_entry.id   0393f3d0c8d31f1546bbf560f576039b
#
_cell.length_a   1.000
_cell.length_b   1.000
_cell.length_c   1.000
_cell.angle_alpha   90.00
_cell.angle_beta   90.00
_cell.angle_gamma   90.00
#
_symmetry.space_group_name_H-M   'P 1'
#
loop_
_entity.id
_entity.type
_entity.pdbx_description
1 polymer ?
#
loop_
_entity_poly.entity_id
_entity_poly.type
_entity_poly.pdbx_seq_one_letter_code
_entity_poly.pdbx_strand_id
1 'polypeptide(L)'
;MNSVIIKIKSYLWFVLLPVAVITLLSISSLKDIEQGYTRFKFGRDITLYLRKSTDLLTYLGTAYTTTSDKKFLNQFNEHLKEREKYFNDEIFISKILTQEELREFRKGLDISSDLAKDVENPAFEKMDNKAFFSDKYLDYKRRIIENNQNFRTLINDSSEKIIKDEIVKLNIYLYTLCFIILGMVYLIKQENKPVAKIRKRIKRKK
;
A
#
# COMPACT_ATOMS: atom_id res chain seq x y z
N MET A 1 35.67 4.82 -43.93
CA MET A 1 35.18 5.54 -42.74
C MET A 1 33.66 5.40 -42.56
N ASN A 2 32.85 5.51 -43.62
CA ASN A 2 31.38 5.44 -43.51
C ASN A 2 30.81 4.07 -43.02
N SER A 3 31.43 2.92 -43.37
CA SER A 3 30.93 1.61 -42.93
C SER A 3 31.07 1.35 -41.43
N VAL A 4 32.10 1.92 -40.80
CA VAL A 4 32.30 1.80 -39.32
C VAL A 4 31.28 2.64 -38.58
N ILE A 5 30.97 3.85 -39.06
CA ILE A 5 29.98 4.77 -38.47
C ILE A 5 28.56 4.15 -38.57
N ILE A 6 28.22 3.48 -39.68
CA ILE A 6 26.93 2.83 -39.85
C ILE A 6 26.80 1.63 -38.88
N LYS A 7 27.85 0.83 -38.73
CA LYS A 7 27.87 -0.30 -37.77
C LYS A 7 27.72 0.18 -36.33
N ILE A 8 28.44 1.24 -35.91
CA ILE A 8 28.34 1.80 -34.57
C ILE A 8 26.91 2.32 -34.31
N LYS A 9 26.29 3.00 -35.29
CA LYS A 9 24.88 3.45 -35.16
C LYS A 9 23.92 2.27 -35.00
N SER A 10 24.12 1.18 -35.74
CA SER A 10 23.28 -0.01 -35.62
C SER A 10 23.40 -0.67 -34.25
N TYR A 11 24.61 -0.84 -33.69
CA TYR A 11 24.82 -1.38 -32.34
C TYR A 11 24.23 -0.47 -31.26
N LEU A 12 24.25 0.83 -31.44
CA LEU A 12 23.71 1.80 -30.49
C LEU A 12 22.19 1.61 -30.31
N TRP A 13 21.45 1.38 -31.41
CA TRP A 13 20.00 1.12 -31.33
C TRP A 13 19.67 -0.20 -30.66
N PHE A 14 20.47 -1.26 -30.90
CA PHE A 14 20.28 -2.56 -30.24
C PHE A 14 20.46 -2.52 -28.73
N VAL A 15 21.12 -1.49 -28.21
CA VAL A 15 21.33 -1.31 -26.76
C VAL A 15 20.41 -0.25 -26.17
N LEU A 16 20.22 0.88 -26.85
CA LEU A 16 19.37 1.95 -26.34
C LEU A 16 17.91 1.48 -26.16
N LEU A 17 17.40 0.66 -27.08
CA LEU A 17 16.01 0.20 -27.01
C LEU A 17 15.76 -0.73 -25.80
N PRO A 18 16.55 -1.79 -25.54
CA PRO A 18 16.39 -2.58 -24.31
C PRO A 18 16.60 -1.76 -23.04
N VAL A 19 17.57 -0.84 -23.00
CA VAL A 19 17.78 0.03 -21.85
C VAL A 19 16.57 0.92 -21.59
N ALA A 20 15.99 1.52 -22.62
CA ALA A 20 14.78 2.33 -22.50
C ALA A 20 13.59 1.49 -21.99
N VAL A 21 13.39 0.29 -22.50
CA VAL A 21 12.33 -0.62 -22.03
C VAL A 21 12.54 -1.00 -20.57
N ILE A 22 13.75 -1.40 -20.17
CA ILE A 22 14.06 -1.74 -18.78
C ILE A 22 13.83 -0.55 -17.87
N THR A 23 14.20 0.66 -18.28
CA THR A 23 13.97 1.89 -17.50
C THR A 23 12.48 2.13 -17.30
N LEU A 24 11.65 2.00 -18.34
CA LEU A 24 10.20 2.15 -18.25
C LEU A 24 9.57 1.11 -17.31
N LEU A 25 9.99 -0.15 -17.41
CA LEU A 25 9.54 -1.22 -16.54
C LEU A 25 9.93 -0.96 -15.08
N SER A 26 11.15 -0.47 -14.84
CA SER A 26 11.62 -0.12 -13.50
C SER A 26 10.80 1.03 -12.89
N ILE A 27 10.44 2.04 -13.67
CA ILE A 27 9.57 3.14 -13.23
C ILE A 27 8.18 2.61 -12.86
N SER A 28 7.62 1.68 -13.64
CA SER A 28 6.35 1.04 -13.33
C SER A 28 6.41 0.28 -12.00
N SER A 29 7.43 -0.56 -11.82
CA SER A 29 7.62 -1.32 -10.57
C SER A 29 7.80 -0.41 -9.35
N LEU A 30 8.48 0.74 -9.49
CA LEU A 30 8.62 1.71 -8.41
C LEU A 30 7.27 2.32 -8.01
N LYS A 31 6.39 2.61 -8.98
CA LYS A 31 5.02 3.10 -8.69
C LYS A 31 4.19 2.05 -7.97
N ASP A 32 4.31 0.79 -8.37
CA ASP A 32 3.58 -0.31 -7.74
C ASP A 32 4.07 -0.55 -6.29
N ILE A 33 5.36 -0.40 -6.03
CA ILE A 33 5.94 -0.40 -4.67
C ILE A 33 5.37 0.77 -3.84
N GLU A 34 5.35 1.98 -4.39
CA GLU A 34 4.79 3.16 -3.72
C GLU A 34 3.31 2.95 -3.38
N GLN A 35 2.55 2.37 -4.31
CA GLN A 35 1.16 2.00 -4.07
C GLN A 35 1.03 0.95 -2.96
N GLY A 36 1.88 -0.06 -2.93
CA GLY A 36 1.94 -1.06 -1.86
C GLY A 36 2.18 -0.42 -0.49
N TYR A 37 3.14 0.49 -0.38
CA TYR A 37 3.40 1.24 0.85
C TYR A 37 2.23 2.15 1.25
N THR A 38 1.58 2.79 0.30
CA THR A 38 0.41 3.64 0.54
C THR A 38 -0.75 2.82 1.11
N ARG A 39 -1.00 1.62 0.57
CA ARG A 39 -2.01 0.69 1.09
C ARG A 39 -1.66 0.21 2.49
N PHE A 40 -0.43 -0.19 2.73
CA PHE A 40 0.05 -0.62 4.05
C PHE A 40 -0.16 0.47 5.11
N LYS A 41 0.23 1.71 4.79
CA LYS A 41 0.03 2.88 5.66
C LYS A 41 -1.45 3.12 5.92
N PHE A 42 -2.27 3.12 4.87
CA PHE A 42 -3.71 3.29 4.98
C PHE A 42 -4.35 2.24 5.92
N GLY A 43 -4.03 0.95 5.74
CA GLY A 43 -4.55 -0.12 6.58
C GLY A 43 -4.20 0.06 8.06
N ARG A 44 -2.96 0.46 8.34
CA ARG A 44 -2.51 0.77 9.69
C ARG A 44 -3.24 1.95 10.29
N ASP A 45 -3.33 3.04 9.56
CA ASP A 45 -3.87 4.30 10.06
C ASP A 45 -5.39 4.19 10.29
N ILE A 46 -6.14 3.53 9.39
CA ILE A 46 -7.57 3.31 9.54
C ILE A 46 -7.90 2.37 10.70
N THR A 47 -7.11 1.29 10.88
CA THR A 47 -7.30 0.36 12.00
C THR A 47 -7.07 1.05 13.35
N LEU A 48 -6.04 1.90 13.43
CA LEU A 48 -5.76 2.68 14.63
C LEU A 48 -6.86 3.71 14.91
N TYR A 49 -7.36 4.37 13.88
CA TYR A 49 -8.49 5.31 13.98
C TYR A 49 -9.75 4.60 14.48
N LEU A 50 -10.12 3.46 13.89
CA LEU A 50 -11.28 2.66 14.31
C LEU A 50 -11.21 2.29 15.79
N ARG A 51 -10.05 1.81 16.25
CA ARG A 51 -9.84 1.45 17.65
C ARG A 51 -10.04 2.65 18.57
N LYS A 52 -9.35 3.77 18.29
CA LYS A 52 -9.47 5.00 19.11
C LYS A 52 -10.89 5.55 19.11
N SER A 53 -11.54 5.54 17.95
CA SER A 53 -12.93 5.97 17.78
C SER A 53 -13.87 5.12 18.65
N THR A 54 -13.73 3.80 18.62
CA THR A 54 -14.55 2.89 19.42
C THR A 54 -14.35 3.11 20.93
N ASP A 55 -13.12 3.34 21.38
CA ASP A 55 -12.83 3.61 22.80
C ASP A 55 -13.41 4.96 23.24
N LEU A 56 -13.31 6.00 22.39
CA LEU A 56 -13.88 7.32 22.67
C LEU A 56 -15.41 7.26 22.72
N LEU A 57 -16.07 6.58 21.80
CA LEU A 57 -17.53 6.41 21.80
C LEU A 57 -17.98 5.67 23.07
N THR A 58 -17.26 4.61 23.50
CA THR A 58 -17.54 3.93 24.77
C THR A 58 -17.45 4.88 25.96
N TYR A 59 -16.38 5.68 26.03
CA TYR A 59 -16.20 6.67 27.08
C TYR A 59 -17.34 7.71 27.11
N LEU A 60 -17.66 8.29 25.97
CA LEU A 60 -18.71 9.32 25.86
C LEU A 60 -20.09 8.77 26.20
N GLY A 61 -20.40 7.55 25.74
CA GLY A 61 -21.65 6.88 26.04
C GLY A 61 -21.79 6.57 27.53
N THR A 62 -20.76 6.01 28.15
CA THR A 62 -20.72 5.73 29.60
C THR A 62 -20.83 7.02 30.40
N ALA A 63 -20.09 8.08 30.03
CA ALA A 63 -20.14 9.37 30.71
C ALA A 63 -21.52 9.99 30.63
N TYR A 64 -22.20 9.96 29.47
CA TYR A 64 -23.56 10.44 29.32
C TYR A 64 -24.56 9.69 30.22
N THR A 65 -24.57 8.37 30.15
CA THR A 65 -25.51 7.54 30.92
C THR A 65 -25.27 7.61 32.44
N THR A 66 -24.07 7.98 32.86
CA THR A 66 -23.72 8.15 34.27
C THR A 66 -24.08 9.54 34.80
N THR A 67 -23.83 10.58 34.00
CA THR A 67 -23.92 12.00 34.48
C THR A 67 -25.19 12.69 34.00
N SER A 68 -25.89 12.18 32.99
CA SER A 68 -27.00 12.83 32.30
C SER A 68 -26.61 14.15 31.61
N ASP A 69 -25.31 14.46 31.49
CA ASP A 69 -24.84 15.68 30.83
C ASP A 69 -24.91 15.55 29.30
N LYS A 70 -25.83 16.31 28.71
CA LYS A 70 -26.06 16.35 27.25
C LYS A 70 -24.82 16.70 26.45
N LYS A 71 -23.80 17.30 27.06
CA LYS A 71 -22.53 17.58 26.40
C LYS A 71 -21.87 16.30 25.88
N PHE A 72 -21.88 15.22 26.67
CA PHE A 72 -21.30 13.93 26.25
C PHE A 72 -22.11 13.29 25.13
N LEU A 73 -23.45 13.39 25.18
CA LEU A 73 -24.29 12.88 24.07
C LEU A 73 -24.05 13.65 22.77
N ASN A 74 -23.92 14.97 22.84
CA ASN A 74 -23.63 15.79 21.67
C ASN A 74 -22.26 15.43 21.07
N GLN A 75 -21.24 15.28 21.90
CA GLN A 75 -19.91 14.84 21.46
C GLN A 75 -19.93 13.41 20.86
N PHE A 76 -20.70 12.50 21.45
CA PHE A 76 -20.91 11.15 20.91
C PHE A 76 -21.49 11.21 19.50
N ASN A 77 -22.60 11.95 19.31
CA ASN A 77 -23.25 12.07 18.00
C ASN A 77 -22.37 12.79 16.96
N GLU A 78 -21.63 13.80 17.37
CA GLU A 78 -20.68 14.52 16.51
C GLU A 78 -19.57 13.58 16.04
N HIS A 79 -18.98 12.81 16.94
CA HIS A 79 -17.93 11.85 16.60
C HIS A 79 -18.44 10.70 15.72
N LEU A 80 -19.68 10.24 15.92
CA LEU A 80 -20.31 9.28 14.99
C LEU A 80 -20.44 9.84 13.59
N LYS A 81 -20.91 11.08 13.43
CA LYS A 81 -21.04 11.74 12.11
C LYS A 81 -19.67 11.92 11.44
N GLU A 82 -18.65 12.31 12.19
CA GLU A 82 -17.28 12.40 11.65
C GLU A 82 -16.79 11.05 11.16
N ARG A 83 -17.02 10.01 11.95
CA ARG A 83 -16.67 8.64 11.60
C ARG A 83 -17.39 8.17 10.34
N GLU A 84 -18.71 8.38 10.24
CA GLU A 84 -19.49 8.05 9.05
C GLU A 84 -19.00 8.80 7.81
N LYS A 85 -18.70 10.10 7.94
CA LYS A 85 -18.15 10.90 6.84
C LYS A 85 -16.80 10.35 6.34
N TYR A 86 -15.93 9.93 7.26
CA TYR A 86 -14.63 9.35 6.93
C TYR A 86 -14.76 8.04 6.16
N PHE A 87 -15.80 7.24 6.44
CA PHE A 87 -16.02 5.95 5.80
C PHE A 87 -16.92 5.99 4.56
N ASN A 88 -17.68 7.07 4.36
CA ASN A 88 -18.55 7.23 3.21
C ASN A 88 -17.82 7.74 1.95
N ASP A 89 -16.52 7.99 2.01
CA ASP A 89 -15.72 8.24 0.81
C ASP A 89 -15.39 6.92 0.09
N GLU A 90 -16.47 6.25 -0.38
CA GLU A 90 -16.36 4.96 -1.09
C GLU A 90 -15.45 5.04 -2.32
N ILE A 91 -15.40 6.20 -2.99
CA ILE A 91 -14.58 6.40 -4.19
C ILE A 91 -13.09 6.34 -3.83
N PHE A 92 -12.70 6.95 -2.72
CA PHE A 92 -11.32 6.93 -2.26
C PHE A 92 -10.94 5.53 -1.75
N ILE A 93 -11.79 4.94 -0.92
CA ILE A 93 -11.56 3.63 -0.30
C ILE A 93 -11.48 2.52 -1.35
N SER A 94 -12.39 2.51 -2.34
CA SER A 94 -12.41 1.51 -3.40
C SER A 94 -11.22 1.58 -4.36
N LYS A 95 -10.53 2.72 -4.44
CA LYS A 95 -9.28 2.86 -5.21
C LYS A 95 -8.08 2.24 -4.50
N ILE A 96 -8.14 2.13 -3.18
CA ILE A 96 -7.03 1.65 -2.36
C ILE A 96 -7.19 0.17 -2.02
N LEU A 97 -8.42 -0.26 -1.71
CA LEU A 97 -8.71 -1.62 -1.24
C LEU A 97 -9.10 -2.57 -2.38
N THR A 98 -8.71 -3.82 -2.24
CA THR A 98 -9.27 -4.91 -3.05
C THR A 98 -10.73 -5.19 -2.65
N GLN A 99 -11.45 -5.94 -3.48
CA GLN A 99 -12.85 -6.31 -3.17
C GLN A 99 -12.97 -7.13 -1.89
N GLU A 100 -12.00 -7.97 -1.59
CA GLU A 100 -11.97 -8.78 -0.36
C GLU A 100 -11.72 -7.92 0.87
N GLU A 101 -10.75 -7.01 0.81
CA GLU A 101 -10.45 -6.05 1.87
C GLU A 101 -11.64 -5.11 2.11
N LEU A 102 -12.29 -4.65 1.04
CA LEU A 102 -13.50 -3.80 1.13
C LEU A 102 -14.65 -4.54 1.81
N ARG A 103 -14.84 -5.81 1.49
CA ARG A 103 -15.86 -6.66 2.14
C ARG A 103 -15.61 -6.80 3.63
N GLU A 104 -14.37 -7.10 4.04
CA GLU A 104 -14.03 -7.23 5.46
C GLU A 104 -14.13 -5.90 6.20
N PHE A 105 -13.76 -4.80 5.56
CA PHE A 105 -13.95 -3.45 6.08
C PHE A 105 -15.43 -3.13 6.32
N ARG A 106 -16.33 -3.37 5.34
CA ARG A 106 -17.77 -3.16 5.47
C ARG A 106 -18.39 -4.00 6.58
N LYS A 107 -17.98 -5.25 6.71
CA LYS A 107 -18.41 -6.13 7.81
C LYS A 107 -18.13 -5.52 9.18
N GLY A 108 -16.98 -4.86 9.36
CA GLY A 108 -16.67 -4.14 10.59
C GLY A 108 -17.62 -2.95 10.86
N LEU A 109 -18.02 -2.23 9.81
CA LEU A 109 -19.00 -1.16 9.91
C LEU A 109 -20.39 -1.69 10.28
N ASP A 110 -20.81 -2.81 9.69
CA ASP A 110 -22.10 -3.45 10.00
C ASP A 110 -22.15 -3.89 11.47
N ILE A 111 -21.09 -4.56 11.98
CA ILE A 111 -21.00 -4.95 13.39
C ILE A 111 -21.10 -3.72 14.31
N SER A 112 -20.48 -2.60 13.92
CA SER A 112 -20.54 -1.36 14.70
C SER A 112 -21.93 -0.70 14.66
N SER A 113 -22.61 -0.76 13.52
CA SER A 113 -24.01 -0.30 13.38
C SER A 113 -24.96 -1.12 14.24
N ASP A 114 -24.79 -2.45 14.24
CA ASP A 114 -25.56 -3.36 15.09
C ASP A 114 -25.35 -3.06 16.58
N LEU A 115 -24.09 -2.79 16.99
CA LEU A 115 -23.78 -2.39 18.37
C LEU A 115 -24.54 -1.13 18.76
N ALA A 116 -24.51 -0.09 17.91
CA ALA A 116 -25.22 1.15 18.18
C ALA A 116 -26.73 0.91 18.32
N LYS A 117 -27.33 0.14 17.41
CA LYS A 117 -28.77 -0.16 17.41
C LYS A 117 -29.21 -1.02 18.60
N ASP A 118 -28.42 -2.05 18.90
CA ASP A 118 -28.82 -3.10 19.83
C ASP A 118 -28.48 -2.83 21.30
N VAL A 119 -27.51 -1.94 21.54
CA VAL A 119 -27.01 -1.67 22.89
C VAL A 119 -26.93 -0.18 23.20
N GLU A 120 -26.24 0.61 22.35
CA GLU A 120 -25.94 2.01 22.71
C GLU A 120 -27.23 2.88 22.71
N ASN A 121 -28.05 2.83 21.66
CA ASN A 121 -29.29 3.61 21.61
C ASN A 121 -30.26 3.22 22.74
N PRO A 122 -30.55 1.93 22.99
CA PRO A 122 -31.37 1.56 24.17
C PRO A 122 -30.77 1.98 25.51
N ALA A 123 -29.43 1.97 25.65
CA ALA A 123 -28.76 2.43 26.87
C ALA A 123 -28.96 3.92 27.09
N PHE A 124 -28.92 4.74 26.03
CA PHE A 124 -29.18 6.19 26.10
C PHE A 124 -30.65 6.49 26.44
N GLU A 125 -31.60 5.78 25.86
CA GLU A 125 -33.02 5.96 26.14
C GLU A 125 -33.37 5.65 27.61
N LYS A 126 -32.73 4.60 28.15
CA LYS A 126 -32.98 4.12 29.53
C LYS A 126 -32.04 4.69 30.57
N MET A 127 -31.06 5.50 30.16
CA MET A 127 -29.95 5.99 31.02
C MET A 127 -29.25 4.84 31.76
N ASP A 128 -29.05 3.71 31.05
CA ASP A 128 -28.49 2.47 31.62
C ASP A 128 -26.96 2.42 31.35
N ASN A 129 -26.18 2.86 32.30
CA ASN A 129 -24.71 2.78 32.21
C ASN A 129 -24.17 1.34 32.26
N LYS A 130 -24.93 0.38 32.83
CA LYS A 130 -24.51 -1.02 32.90
C LYS A 130 -24.55 -1.69 31.53
N ALA A 131 -25.34 -1.16 30.60
CA ALA A 131 -25.37 -1.68 29.23
C ALA A 131 -24.00 -1.70 28.56
N PHE A 132 -23.14 -0.69 28.83
CA PHE A 132 -21.77 -0.59 28.29
C PHE A 132 -20.78 -1.60 28.91
N PHE A 133 -21.19 -2.33 29.94
CA PHE A 133 -20.43 -3.39 30.60
C PHE A 133 -21.10 -4.76 30.47
N SER A 134 -22.21 -4.83 29.73
CA SER A 134 -22.94 -6.07 29.53
C SER A 134 -22.14 -7.04 28.64
N ASP A 135 -22.40 -8.34 28.83
CA ASP A 135 -21.80 -9.40 27.98
C ASP A 135 -22.10 -9.16 26.50
N LYS A 136 -23.30 -8.67 26.16
CA LYS A 136 -23.69 -8.32 24.81
C LYS A 136 -22.81 -7.21 24.24
N TYR A 137 -22.56 -6.13 24.98
CA TYR A 137 -21.67 -5.04 24.57
C TYR A 137 -20.24 -5.54 24.37
N LEU A 138 -19.73 -6.30 25.33
CA LEU A 138 -18.38 -6.86 25.27
C LEU A 138 -18.19 -7.81 24.08
N ASP A 139 -19.22 -8.60 23.74
CA ASP A 139 -19.21 -9.46 22.56
C ASP A 139 -19.12 -8.64 21.27
N TYR A 140 -19.91 -7.60 21.11
CA TYR A 140 -19.80 -6.71 19.95
C TYR A 140 -18.41 -6.07 19.86
N LYS A 141 -17.87 -5.57 20.97
CA LYS A 141 -16.50 -5.00 20.98
C LYS A 141 -15.45 -6.02 20.58
N ARG A 142 -15.55 -7.25 21.07
CA ARG A 142 -14.65 -8.33 20.68
C ARG A 142 -14.72 -8.59 19.17
N ARG A 143 -15.92 -8.72 18.62
CA ARG A 143 -16.14 -8.93 17.17
C ARG A 143 -15.58 -7.78 16.31
N ILE A 144 -15.73 -6.54 16.77
CA ILE A 144 -15.14 -5.36 16.09
C ILE A 144 -13.61 -5.44 16.10
N ILE A 145 -13.01 -5.79 17.24
CA ILE A 145 -11.56 -5.93 17.39
C ILE A 145 -11.03 -7.06 16.49
N GLU A 146 -11.65 -8.22 16.50
CA GLU A 146 -11.29 -9.37 15.67
C GLU A 146 -11.40 -9.02 14.16
N ASN A 147 -12.50 -8.40 13.76
CA ASN A 147 -12.68 -7.95 12.38
C ASN A 147 -11.61 -6.92 11.96
N ASN A 148 -11.29 -5.94 12.81
CA ASN A 148 -10.24 -4.98 12.55
C ASN A 148 -8.85 -5.64 12.43
N GLN A 149 -8.57 -6.68 13.21
CA GLN A 149 -7.34 -7.46 13.09
C GLN A 149 -7.28 -8.23 11.77
N ASN A 150 -8.39 -8.88 11.38
CA ASN A 150 -8.49 -9.60 10.10
C ASN A 150 -8.30 -8.66 8.92
N PHE A 151 -8.98 -7.51 8.93
CA PHE A 151 -8.81 -6.49 7.90
C PHE A 151 -7.35 -6.00 7.81
N ARG A 152 -6.73 -5.73 8.96
CA ARG A 152 -5.33 -5.30 9.01
C ARG A 152 -4.39 -6.37 8.44
N THR A 153 -4.60 -7.63 8.79
CA THR A 153 -3.80 -8.75 8.27
C THR A 153 -3.93 -8.85 6.76
N LEU A 154 -5.16 -8.83 6.23
CA LEU A 154 -5.41 -8.89 4.79
C LEU A 154 -4.68 -7.78 4.02
N ILE A 155 -4.80 -6.53 4.48
CA ILE A 155 -4.16 -5.41 3.77
C ILE A 155 -2.64 -5.42 3.92
N ASN A 156 -2.12 -5.88 5.06
CA ASN A 156 -0.68 -6.02 5.26
C ASN A 156 -0.10 -7.09 4.34
N ASP A 157 -0.70 -8.28 4.32
CA ASP A 157 -0.22 -9.42 3.53
C ASP A 157 -0.28 -9.12 2.04
N SER A 158 -1.38 -8.52 1.56
CA SER A 158 -1.52 -8.12 0.17
C SER A 158 -0.51 -7.05 -0.24
N SER A 159 -0.29 -6.05 0.62
CA SER A 159 0.66 -4.97 0.37
C SER A 159 2.11 -5.46 0.40
N GLU A 160 2.45 -6.30 1.37
CA GLU A 160 3.78 -6.89 1.50
C GLU A 160 4.10 -7.79 0.29
N LYS A 161 3.12 -8.55 -0.18
CA LYS A 161 3.26 -9.35 -1.40
C LYS A 161 3.56 -8.49 -2.62
N ILE A 162 2.79 -7.42 -2.85
CA ILE A 162 3.04 -6.48 -3.96
C ILE A 162 4.46 -5.93 -3.87
N ILE A 163 4.88 -5.43 -2.72
CA ILE A 163 6.21 -4.85 -2.52
C ILE A 163 7.31 -5.89 -2.80
N LYS A 164 7.18 -7.10 -2.28
CA LYS A 164 8.17 -8.18 -2.50
C LYS A 164 8.27 -8.57 -3.96
N ASP A 165 7.14 -8.77 -4.63
CA ASP A 165 7.09 -9.18 -6.03
C ASP A 165 7.74 -8.10 -6.93
N GLU A 166 7.47 -6.82 -6.68
CA GLU A 166 8.05 -5.72 -7.45
C GLU A 166 9.54 -5.52 -7.17
N ILE A 167 10.01 -5.73 -5.92
CA ILE A 167 11.45 -5.72 -5.61
C ILE A 167 12.18 -6.83 -6.37
N VAL A 168 11.61 -8.02 -6.48
CA VAL A 168 12.18 -9.12 -7.25
C VAL A 168 12.29 -8.73 -8.73
N LYS A 169 11.25 -8.13 -9.32
CA LYS A 169 11.27 -7.63 -10.71
C LYS A 169 12.36 -6.59 -10.91
N LEU A 170 12.48 -5.60 -9.99
CA LEU A 170 13.52 -4.58 -10.06
C LEU A 170 14.93 -5.19 -10.03
N ASN A 171 15.17 -6.19 -9.20
CA ASN A 171 16.45 -6.89 -9.17
C ASN A 171 16.75 -7.59 -10.51
N ILE A 172 15.75 -8.25 -11.12
CA ILE A 172 15.88 -8.87 -12.44
C ILE A 172 16.23 -7.81 -13.48
N TYR A 173 15.57 -6.65 -13.49
CA TYR A 173 15.84 -5.56 -14.41
C TYR A 173 17.25 -5.02 -14.24
N LEU A 174 17.72 -4.84 -13.00
CA LEU A 174 19.07 -4.40 -12.69
C LEU A 174 20.13 -5.38 -13.20
N TYR A 175 19.95 -6.67 -12.93
CA TYR A 175 20.87 -7.71 -13.45
C TYR A 175 20.90 -7.73 -14.97
N THR A 176 19.74 -7.64 -15.61
CA THR A 176 19.64 -7.59 -17.08
C THR A 176 20.39 -6.38 -17.63
N LEU A 177 20.24 -5.21 -17.01
CA LEU A 177 20.96 -4.00 -17.39
C LEU A 177 22.48 -4.17 -17.24
N CYS A 178 22.93 -4.76 -16.13
CA CYS A 178 24.35 -5.07 -15.94
C CYS A 178 24.90 -6.01 -17.02
N PHE A 179 24.15 -7.05 -17.40
CA PHE A 179 24.53 -7.96 -18.48
C PHE A 179 24.65 -7.24 -19.85
N ILE A 180 23.72 -6.36 -20.17
CA ILE A 180 23.77 -5.56 -21.40
C ILE A 180 25.03 -4.68 -21.42
N ILE A 181 25.33 -3.98 -20.30
CA ILE A 181 26.50 -3.12 -20.19
C ILE A 181 27.80 -3.93 -20.34
N LEU A 182 27.91 -5.06 -19.64
CA LEU A 182 29.09 -5.94 -19.72
C LEU A 182 29.28 -6.49 -21.14
N GLY A 183 28.20 -6.91 -21.78
CA GLY A 183 28.19 -7.34 -23.19
C GLY A 183 28.72 -6.25 -24.12
N MET A 184 28.27 -5.00 -23.93
CA MET A 184 28.77 -3.85 -24.71
C MET A 184 30.26 -3.62 -24.51
N VAL A 185 30.71 -3.61 -23.25
CA VAL A 185 32.15 -3.42 -22.95
C VAL A 185 32.98 -4.54 -23.61
N TYR A 186 32.48 -5.76 -23.58
CA TYR A 186 33.14 -6.89 -24.24
C TYR A 186 33.25 -6.70 -25.76
N LEU A 187 32.16 -6.32 -26.42
CA LEU A 187 32.10 -6.09 -27.88
C LEU A 187 33.07 -4.96 -28.30
N ILE A 188 33.07 -3.83 -27.58
CA ILE A 188 33.97 -2.70 -27.82
C ILE A 188 35.43 -3.15 -27.68
N LYS A 189 35.74 -4.00 -26.71
CA LYS A 189 37.10 -4.52 -26.46
C LYS A 189 37.54 -5.47 -27.56
N GLN A 190 36.63 -6.27 -28.13
CA GLN A 190 36.91 -7.16 -29.27
C GLN A 190 37.18 -6.37 -30.55
N GLU A 191 36.42 -5.32 -30.85
CA GLU A 191 36.63 -4.51 -32.07
C GLU A 191 37.97 -3.76 -32.05
N ASN A 192 38.44 -3.36 -30.88
CA ASN A 192 39.70 -2.64 -30.74
C ASN A 192 40.95 -3.53 -30.88
N LYS A 193 40.84 -4.87 -30.79
CA LYS A 193 41.97 -5.80 -30.95
C LYS A 193 42.65 -5.75 -32.31
N PRO A 194 41.95 -5.72 -33.48
CA PRO A 194 42.60 -5.67 -34.78
C PRO A 194 43.33 -4.33 -35.03
N VAL A 195 42.79 -3.21 -34.55
CA VAL A 195 43.39 -1.87 -34.69
C VAL A 195 44.71 -1.80 -33.91
N ALA A 196 44.77 -2.38 -32.72
CA ALA A 196 46.00 -2.45 -31.93
C ALA A 196 47.10 -3.32 -32.60
N LYS A 197 46.71 -4.42 -33.25
CA LYS A 197 47.64 -5.25 -34.02
C LYS A 197 48.22 -4.49 -35.23
N ILE A 198 47.42 -3.72 -35.95
CA ILE A 198 47.86 -2.92 -37.11
C ILE A 198 48.80 -1.80 -36.61
N ARG A 199 48.49 -1.07 -35.56
CA ARG A 199 49.38 -0.04 -34.96
C ARG A 199 50.73 -0.63 -34.52
N LYS A 200 50.77 -1.82 -33.94
CA LYS A 200 52.03 -2.49 -33.58
C LYS A 200 52.85 -2.90 -34.80
N ARG A 201 52.21 -3.29 -35.90
CA ARG A 201 52.94 -3.63 -37.17
C ARG A 201 53.53 -2.39 -37.85
N ILE A 202 52.85 -1.27 -37.84
CA ILE A 202 53.34 0.00 -38.41
C ILE A 202 54.53 0.54 -37.59
N LYS A 203 54.48 0.45 -36.22
CA LYS A 203 55.62 0.85 -35.36
C LYS A 203 56.86 -0.02 -35.48
N ARG A 204 56.73 -1.28 -35.97
CA ARG A 204 57.87 -2.18 -36.19
C ARG A 204 58.53 -2.01 -37.57
N LYS A 205 57.91 -1.25 -38.46
CA LYS A 205 58.44 -0.98 -39.82
C LYS A 205 59.06 0.41 -39.97
N LYS A 206 59.03 1.22 -38.90
CA LYS A 206 59.83 2.44 -38.74
C LYS A 206 61.05 2.15 -37.84
#